data_a4977cd47f685640fd1809c91c73b090
#
_entry.id   a4977cd47f685640fd1809c91c73b090
#
_cell.length_a   1.000
_cell.length_b   1.000
_cell.length_c   1.000
_cell.angle_alpha   90.00
_cell.angle_beta   90.00
_cell.angle_gamma   90.00
#
_symmetry.space_group_name_H-M   'P 1'
#
loop_
_entity.id
_entity.type
_entity.pdbx_description
1 polymer ?
#
loop_
_entity_poly.entity_id
_entity_poly.type
_entity_poly.pdbx_seq_one_letter_code
_entity_poly.pdbx_strand_id
1 'polypeptide(L)'
;MKLLIVDDEELTRTGVISSIDWQSIGIQEVLQADDGINGIEMARVHRPDIVLCDVRMPRLDGIAMLEQLEEILPDIVPVFMSGYSDKEYLKAAIKLKDVNYIEKPLNPVEIRDAIVEARDLCLEKKRTRQNASIHSMESASRLALLLTQPFAHAKESIDQLIDELSLSISNTT
;
A
#
# COMPACT_ATOMS: atom_id res chain seq x y z
N MET A 1 6.92 -9.93 -4.69
CA MET A 1 5.78 -9.00 -4.57
C MET A 1 4.92 -9.08 -5.81
N LYS A 2 3.68 -8.60 -5.75
CA LYS A 2 2.74 -8.57 -6.88
C LYS A 2 2.48 -7.12 -7.31
N LEU A 3 2.53 -6.87 -8.60
CA LEU A 3 2.21 -5.60 -9.23
C LEU A 3 0.91 -5.74 -10.03
N LEU A 4 -0.01 -4.78 -9.88
CA LEU A 4 -1.19 -4.64 -10.75
C LEU A 4 -0.99 -3.43 -11.63
N ILE A 5 -1.10 -3.61 -12.95
CA ILE A 5 -1.04 -2.53 -13.95
C ILE A 5 -2.46 -2.31 -14.48
N VAL A 6 -2.92 -1.06 -14.39
CA VAL A 6 -4.28 -0.65 -14.81
C VAL A 6 -4.18 0.53 -15.78
N ASP A 7 -4.61 0.31 -17.01
CA ASP A 7 -4.63 1.33 -18.07
C ASP A 7 -5.62 0.84 -19.13
N ASP A 8 -6.43 1.68 -19.70
CA ASP A 8 -7.43 1.27 -20.72
C ASP A 8 -6.81 0.96 -22.10
N GLU A 9 -5.58 1.42 -22.34
CA GLU A 9 -4.84 1.14 -23.55
C GLU A 9 -4.06 -0.17 -23.45
N GLU A 10 -4.47 -1.21 -24.17
CA GLU A 10 -3.79 -2.53 -24.19
C GLU A 10 -2.31 -2.43 -24.62
N LEU A 11 -2.02 -1.55 -25.58
CA LEU A 11 -0.64 -1.35 -26.05
C LEU A 11 0.25 -0.75 -24.96
N THR A 12 -0.26 0.15 -24.17
CA THR A 12 0.44 0.72 -23.01
C THR A 12 0.72 -0.36 -21.99
N ARG A 13 -0.28 -1.15 -21.58
CA ARG A 13 -0.08 -2.25 -20.63
C ARG A 13 0.96 -3.26 -21.10
N THR A 14 0.82 -3.77 -22.33
CA THR A 14 1.74 -4.78 -22.89
C THR A 14 3.15 -4.20 -23.09
N GLY A 15 3.27 -2.95 -23.50
CA GLY A 15 4.52 -2.23 -23.62
C GLY A 15 5.26 -2.12 -22.29
N VAL A 16 4.57 -1.70 -21.24
CA VAL A 16 5.12 -1.61 -19.88
C VAL A 16 5.57 -2.99 -19.39
N ILE A 17 4.72 -4.01 -19.52
CA ILE A 17 5.03 -5.38 -19.06
C ILE A 17 6.28 -5.93 -19.73
N SER A 18 6.40 -5.73 -21.04
CA SER A 18 7.51 -6.31 -21.83
C SER A 18 8.83 -5.54 -21.74
N SER A 19 8.79 -4.29 -21.29
CA SER A 19 9.97 -3.39 -21.30
C SER A 19 10.87 -3.53 -20.05
N ILE A 20 10.43 -4.26 -19.02
CA ILE A 20 11.12 -4.33 -17.72
C ILE A 20 11.27 -5.78 -17.28
N ASP A 21 12.46 -6.13 -16.80
CA ASP A 21 12.69 -7.40 -16.09
C ASP A 21 12.19 -7.27 -14.63
N TRP A 22 10.92 -7.59 -14.46
CA TRP A 22 10.22 -7.48 -13.18
C TRP A 22 10.81 -8.34 -12.07
N GLN A 23 11.33 -9.52 -12.43
CA GLN A 23 11.93 -10.43 -11.45
C GLN A 23 13.22 -9.85 -10.88
N SER A 24 14.01 -9.16 -11.68
CA SER A 24 15.26 -8.52 -11.24
C SER A 24 15.04 -7.45 -10.17
N ILE A 25 13.85 -6.85 -10.14
CA ILE A 25 13.47 -5.83 -9.14
C ILE A 25 12.54 -6.37 -8.04
N GLY A 26 12.39 -7.70 -7.93
CA GLY A 26 11.65 -8.34 -6.84
C GLY A 26 10.13 -8.43 -7.03
N ILE A 27 9.61 -8.13 -8.24
CA ILE A 27 8.22 -8.36 -8.63
C ILE A 27 8.09 -9.77 -9.21
N GLN A 28 7.35 -10.62 -8.56
CA GLN A 28 7.19 -12.04 -8.90
C GLN A 28 6.00 -12.28 -9.84
N GLU A 29 4.98 -11.43 -9.75
CA GLU A 29 3.75 -11.55 -10.52
C GLU A 29 3.30 -10.17 -10.99
N VAL A 30 2.97 -10.05 -12.27
CA VAL A 30 2.41 -8.84 -12.87
C VAL A 30 1.00 -9.15 -13.37
N LEU A 31 0.04 -8.47 -12.79
CA LEU A 31 -1.39 -8.56 -13.11
C LEU A 31 -1.78 -7.36 -13.97
N GLN A 32 -2.87 -7.47 -14.73
CA GLN A 32 -3.39 -6.39 -15.57
C GLN A 32 -4.89 -6.25 -15.42
N ALA A 33 -5.35 -5.01 -15.58
CA ALA A 33 -6.75 -4.66 -15.73
C ALA A 33 -6.89 -3.52 -16.76
N ASP A 34 -8.02 -3.46 -17.41
CA ASP A 34 -8.30 -2.51 -18.50
C ASP A 34 -9.12 -1.30 -18.05
N ASP A 35 -9.52 -1.23 -16.78
CA ASP A 35 -10.13 -0.07 -16.15
C ASP A 35 -10.16 -0.20 -14.61
N GLY A 36 -10.65 0.85 -13.94
CA GLY A 36 -10.68 0.89 -12.49
C GLY A 36 -11.59 -0.16 -11.84
N ILE A 37 -12.70 -0.55 -12.48
CA ILE A 37 -13.62 -1.57 -11.93
C ILE A 37 -12.94 -2.94 -11.95
N ASN A 38 -12.38 -3.34 -13.09
CA ASN A 38 -11.62 -4.57 -13.22
C ASN A 38 -10.37 -4.55 -12.33
N GLY A 39 -9.74 -3.38 -12.17
CA GLY A 39 -8.64 -3.16 -11.22
C GLY A 39 -9.01 -3.53 -9.79
N ILE A 40 -10.17 -3.09 -9.32
CA ILE A 40 -10.68 -3.43 -7.98
C ILE A 40 -10.96 -4.94 -7.85
N GLU A 41 -11.57 -5.56 -8.86
CA GLU A 41 -11.86 -6.99 -8.85
C GLU A 41 -10.57 -7.81 -8.78
N MET A 42 -9.58 -7.48 -9.62
CA MET A 42 -8.27 -8.11 -9.60
C MET A 42 -7.56 -7.93 -8.26
N ALA A 43 -7.64 -6.74 -7.67
CA ALA A 43 -7.03 -6.45 -6.39
C ALA A 43 -7.67 -7.24 -5.23
N ARG A 44 -8.99 -7.43 -5.24
CA ARG A 44 -9.70 -8.26 -4.24
C ARG A 44 -9.24 -9.71 -4.26
N VAL A 45 -9.08 -10.28 -5.46
CA VAL A 45 -8.73 -11.70 -5.65
C VAL A 45 -7.24 -11.94 -5.39
N HIS A 46 -6.38 -11.12 -6.00
CA HIS A 46 -4.94 -11.37 -6.04
C HIS A 46 -4.12 -10.63 -4.98
N ARG A 47 -4.71 -9.60 -4.35
CA ARG A 47 -4.11 -8.78 -3.30
C ARG A 47 -2.72 -8.27 -3.69
N PRO A 48 -2.59 -7.42 -4.73
CA PRO A 48 -1.31 -6.85 -5.14
C PRO A 48 -0.72 -5.96 -4.04
N ASP A 49 0.60 -5.85 -4.04
CA ASP A 49 1.35 -4.98 -3.14
C ASP A 49 1.45 -3.55 -3.68
N ILE A 50 1.57 -3.44 -5.02
CA ILE A 50 1.75 -2.18 -5.73
C ILE A 50 0.71 -2.11 -6.85
N VAL A 51 0.16 -0.93 -7.10
CA VAL A 51 -0.67 -0.66 -8.27
C VAL A 51 -0.03 0.46 -9.10
N LEU A 52 0.21 0.19 -10.38
CA LEU A 52 0.60 1.17 -11.39
C LEU A 52 -0.62 1.45 -12.25
N CYS A 53 -1.21 2.65 -12.17
CA CYS A 53 -2.46 2.95 -12.87
C CYS A 53 -2.42 4.26 -13.64
N ASP A 54 -3.13 4.30 -14.76
CA ASP A 54 -3.46 5.56 -15.41
C ASP A 54 -4.43 6.37 -14.53
N VAL A 55 -4.24 7.67 -14.53
CA VAL A 55 -5.15 8.61 -13.85
C VAL A 55 -6.50 8.65 -14.54
N ARG A 56 -6.52 8.69 -15.86
CA ARG A 56 -7.75 8.85 -16.65
C ARG A 56 -8.14 7.59 -17.38
N MET A 57 -9.13 6.93 -16.87
CA MET A 57 -9.70 5.73 -17.48
C MET A 57 -11.23 5.87 -17.59
N PRO A 58 -11.87 5.20 -18.57
CA PRO A 58 -13.31 5.14 -18.64
C PRO A 58 -13.92 4.38 -17.46
N ARG A 59 -15.20 4.62 -17.18
CA ARG A 59 -16.01 4.01 -16.12
C ARG A 59 -15.58 4.42 -14.70
N LEU A 60 -14.37 4.12 -14.31
CA LEU A 60 -13.79 4.48 -12.99
C LEU A 60 -12.35 4.91 -13.19
N ASP A 61 -12.03 6.16 -12.86
CA ASP A 61 -10.67 6.68 -12.96
C ASP A 61 -9.72 6.12 -11.88
N GLY A 62 -8.40 6.32 -12.09
CA GLY A 62 -7.39 5.77 -11.22
C GLY A 62 -7.44 6.27 -9.78
N ILE A 63 -7.90 7.51 -9.56
CA ILE A 63 -8.00 8.11 -8.23
C ILE A 63 -9.17 7.51 -7.46
N ALA A 64 -10.34 7.48 -8.07
CA ALA A 64 -11.54 6.89 -7.47
C ALA A 64 -11.36 5.36 -7.26
N MET A 65 -10.60 4.68 -8.13
CA MET A 65 -10.19 3.30 -7.92
C MET A 65 -9.31 3.18 -6.67
N LEU A 66 -8.30 4.04 -6.53
CA LEU A 66 -7.38 3.99 -5.40
C LEU A 66 -8.10 4.22 -4.06
N GLU A 67 -9.03 5.17 -3.97
CA GLU A 67 -9.82 5.40 -2.76
C GLU A 67 -10.52 4.12 -2.30
N GLN A 68 -11.11 3.36 -3.22
CA GLN A 68 -11.74 2.07 -2.91
C GLN A 68 -10.71 0.96 -2.59
N LEU A 69 -9.55 0.99 -3.24
CA LEU A 69 -8.49 0.02 -2.97
C LEU A 69 -7.88 0.21 -1.58
N GLU A 70 -7.72 1.43 -1.09
CA GLU A 70 -7.22 1.71 0.25
C GLU A 70 -8.11 1.13 1.36
N GLU A 71 -9.42 1.09 1.15
CA GLU A 71 -10.35 0.44 2.09
C GLU A 71 -10.15 -1.09 2.14
N ILE A 72 -9.82 -1.71 1.00
CA ILE A 72 -9.68 -3.17 0.86
C ILE A 72 -8.25 -3.63 1.19
N LEU A 73 -7.27 -2.83 0.78
CA LEU A 73 -5.83 -3.09 0.87
C LEU A 73 -5.11 -1.85 1.41
N PRO A 74 -5.19 -1.57 2.73
CA PRO A 74 -4.63 -0.33 3.30
C PRO A 74 -3.12 -0.20 3.16
N ASP A 75 -2.40 -1.28 2.84
CA ASP A 75 -0.95 -1.27 2.64
C ASP A 75 -0.54 -1.16 1.17
N ILE A 76 -1.52 -1.09 0.23
CA ILE A 76 -1.20 -0.96 -1.19
C ILE A 76 -0.43 0.33 -1.45
N VAL A 77 0.56 0.27 -2.32
CA VAL A 77 1.34 1.45 -2.72
C VAL A 77 0.98 1.82 -4.16
N PRO A 78 0.36 2.98 -4.38
CA PRO A 78 0.03 3.44 -5.71
C PRO A 78 1.21 4.13 -6.40
N VAL A 79 1.29 3.95 -7.72
CA VAL A 79 2.10 4.72 -8.65
C VAL A 79 1.19 5.14 -9.80
N PHE A 80 1.09 6.42 -10.07
CA PHE A 80 0.24 6.91 -11.16
C PHE A 80 1.03 7.15 -12.45
N MET A 81 0.43 6.80 -13.58
CA MET A 81 0.82 7.26 -14.90
C MET A 81 -0.07 8.43 -15.28
N SER A 82 0.48 9.59 -15.61
CA SER A 82 -0.32 10.79 -15.88
C SER A 82 0.14 11.56 -17.11
N GLY A 83 -0.81 12.08 -17.88
CA GLY A 83 -0.54 13.06 -18.90
C GLY A 83 -0.22 14.45 -18.32
N TYR A 84 0.32 15.34 -19.15
CA TYR A 84 0.69 16.71 -18.77
C TYR A 84 -0.49 17.51 -18.16
N SER A 85 -1.72 17.25 -18.64
CA SER A 85 -2.94 17.92 -18.20
C SER A 85 -3.46 17.47 -16.83
N ASP A 86 -2.96 16.37 -16.31
CA ASP A 86 -3.52 15.72 -15.12
C ASP A 86 -2.81 16.13 -13.81
N LYS A 87 -1.69 16.86 -13.93
CA LYS A 87 -0.87 17.27 -12.76
C LYS A 87 -1.63 18.06 -11.70
N GLU A 88 -2.50 18.97 -12.11
CA GLU A 88 -3.32 19.78 -11.20
C GLU A 88 -4.39 18.91 -10.52
N TYR A 89 -5.01 18.02 -11.27
CA TYR A 89 -5.99 17.06 -10.78
C TYR A 89 -5.35 16.06 -9.83
N LEU A 90 -4.21 15.51 -10.21
CA LEU A 90 -3.42 14.60 -9.39
C LEU A 90 -2.99 15.27 -8.07
N LYS A 91 -2.44 16.50 -8.11
CA LYS A 91 -2.06 17.25 -6.90
C LYS A 91 -3.23 17.53 -5.98
N ALA A 92 -4.42 17.79 -6.52
CA ALA A 92 -5.62 18.03 -5.73
C ALA A 92 -6.12 16.76 -5.02
N ALA A 93 -6.00 15.61 -5.68
CA ALA A 93 -6.40 14.30 -5.16
C ALA A 93 -5.37 13.70 -4.20
N ILE A 94 -4.07 13.92 -4.44
CA ILE A 94 -2.94 13.41 -3.63
C ILE A 94 -2.70 14.25 -2.36
N LYS A 95 -3.57 15.16 -1.99
CA LYS A 95 -3.44 15.93 -0.73
C LYS A 95 -3.23 15.08 0.53
N LEU A 96 -3.23 13.77 0.42
CA LEU A 96 -3.27 12.85 1.55
C LEU A 96 -2.08 11.91 1.74
N LYS A 97 -1.16 11.69 0.77
CA LYS A 97 0.03 10.82 0.98
C LYS A 97 1.10 11.01 -0.10
N ASP A 98 2.33 10.64 0.22
CA ASP A 98 3.48 10.52 -0.70
C ASP A 98 3.17 9.49 -1.81
N VAL A 99 2.59 9.96 -2.92
CA VAL A 99 2.24 9.13 -4.06
C VAL A 99 3.20 9.43 -5.21
N ASN A 100 3.87 8.40 -5.71
CA ASN A 100 4.73 8.50 -6.87
C ASN A 100 3.90 8.61 -8.15
N TYR A 101 4.35 9.46 -9.08
CA TYR A 101 3.75 9.55 -10.40
C TYR A 101 4.82 9.57 -11.50
N ILE A 102 4.46 9.03 -12.66
CA ILE A 102 5.28 8.97 -13.88
C ILE A 102 4.58 9.77 -14.96
N GLU A 103 5.29 10.67 -15.61
CA GLU A 103 4.73 11.48 -16.68
C GLU A 103 4.75 10.74 -18.02
N LYS A 104 3.63 10.75 -18.75
CA LYS A 104 3.58 10.29 -20.15
C LYS A 104 4.29 11.32 -21.07
N PRO A 105 5.14 10.90 -22.03
CA PRO A 105 5.31 9.54 -22.53
C PRO A 105 6.16 8.65 -21.60
N LEU A 106 5.72 7.40 -21.44
CA LEU A 106 6.31 6.47 -20.49
C LEU A 106 7.74 6.06 -20.87
N ASN A 107 8.65 6.17 -19.91
CA ASN A 107 10.04 5.73 -20.03
C ASN A 107 10.25 4.48 -19.16
N PRO A 108 10.72 3.34 -19.71
CA PRO A 108 10.94 2.12 -18.94
C PRO A 108 11.87 2.29 -17.74
N VAL A 109 12.87 3.19 -17.81
CA VAL A 109 13.78 3.46 -16.69
C VAL A 109 13.04 4.16 -15.55
N GLU A 110 12.23 5.17 -15.85
CA GLU A 110 11.44 5.90 -14.85
C GLU A 110 10.40 5.00 -14.21
N ILE A 111 9.73 4.14 -15.00
CA ILE A 111 8.77 3.16 -14.46
C ILE A 111 9.48 2.20 -13.50
N ARG A 112 10.62 1.65 -13.91
CA ARG A 112 11.41 0.75 -13.07
C ARG A 112 11.78 1.41 -11.75
N ASP A 113 12.31 2.63 -11.80
CA ASP A 113 12.79 3.36 -10.63
C ASP A 113 11.63 3.69 -9.68
N ALA A 114 10.48 4.13 -10.20
CA ALA A 114 9.27 4.38 -9.40
C ALA A 114 8.71 3.10 -8.74
N ILE A 115 8.75 1.96 -9.44
CA ILE A 115 8.32 0.68 -8.87
C ILE A 115 9.31 0.17 -7.81
N VAL A 116 10.60 0.39 -7.99
CA VAL A 116 11.61 0.07 -6.95
C VAL A 116 11.36 0.89 -5.69
N GLU A 117 11.09 2.17 -5.82
CA GLU A 117 10.74 3.04 -4.69
C GLU A 117 9.44 2.60 -4.01
N ALA A 118 8.39 2.31 -4.78
CA ALA A 118 7.14 1.78 -4.27
C ALA A 118 7.31 0.44 -3.54
N ARG A 119 8.18 -0.44 -4.05
CA ARG A 119 8.55 -1.71 -3.41
C ARG A 119 9.18 -1.48 -2.05
N ASP A 120 10.11 -0.55 -1.95
CA ASP A 120 10.83 -0.26 -0.71
C ASP A 120 9.87 0.32 0.35
N LEU A 121 8.95 1.19 -0.06
CA LEU A 121 7.86 1.69 0.79
C LEU A 121 6.93 0.56 1.27
N CYS A 122 6.58 -0.39 0.41
CA CYS A 122 5.80 -1.56 0.81
C CYS A 122 6.52 -2.40 1.87
N LEU A 123 7.82 -2.61 1.70
CA LEU A 123 8.62 -3.37 2.66
C LEU A 123 8.68 -2.65 4.02
N GLU A 124 8.83 -1.34 4.01
CA GLU A 124 8.83 -0.53 5.22
C GLU A 124 7.49 -0.58 5.96
N LYS A 125 6.36 -0.38 5.25
CA LYS A 125 5.01 -0.52 5.80
C LYS A 125 4.80 -1.89 6.46
N LYS A 126 5.20 -2.98 5.76
CA LYS A 126 5.09 -4.34 6.29
C LYS A 126 5.93 -4.56 7.54
N ARG A 127 7.16 -4.05 7.59
CA ARG A 127 8.04 -4.12 8.77
C ARG A 127 7.45 -3.39 9.96
N THR A 128 6.97 -2.18 9.77
CA THR A 128 6.34 -1.38 10.83
C THR A 128 5.11 -2.09 11.41
N ARG A 129 4.28 -2.67 10.53
CA ARG A 129 3.08 -3.41 10.95
C ARG A 129 3.41 -4.70 11.70
N GLN A 130 4.44 -5.43 11.28
CA GLN A 130 4.92 -6.62 11.99
C GLN A 130 5.45 -6.26 13.37
N ASN A 131 6.25 -5.21 13.48
CA ASN A 131 6.77 -4.76 14.77
C ASN A 131 5.64 -4.33 15.73
N ALA A 132 4.65 -3.59 15.23
CA ALA A 132 3.47 -3.22 16.02
C ALA A 132 2.67 -4.45 16.48
N SER A 133 2.51 -5.48 15.64
CA SER A 133 1.84 -6.74 16.00
C SER A 133 2.61 -7.51 17.07
N ILE A 134 3.94 -7.61 16.96
CA ILE A 134 4.79 -8.29 17.95
C ILE A 134 4.66 -7.57 19.30
N HIS A 135 4.76 -6.25 19.32
CA HIS A 135 4.64 -5.46 20.55
C HIS A 135 3.26 -5.61 21.21
N SER A 136 2.20 -5.65 20.42
CA SER A 136 0.83 -5.91 20.89
C SER A 136 0.68 -7.31 21.48
N MET A 137 1.25 -8.34 20.85
CA MET A 137 1.21 -9.72 21.36
C MET A 137 2.02 -9.89 22.65
N GLU A 138 3.19 -9.25 22.74
CA GLU A 138 4.01 -9.26 23.98
C GLU A 138 3.30 -8.59 25.12
N SER A 139 2.67 -7.43 24.89
CA SER A 139 1.88 -6.70 25.89
C SER A 139 0.67 -7.49 26.35
N ALA A 140 -0.06 -8.14 25.43
CA ALA A 140 -1.19 -9.00 25.76
C ALA A 140 -0.77 -10.24 26.57
N SER A 141 0.35 -10.87 26.20
CA SER A 141 0.91 -12.02 26.93
C SER A 141 1.36 -11.64 28.35
N ARG A 142 1.97 -10.46 28.48
CA ARG A 142 2.39 -9.92 29.77
C ARG A 142 1.20 -9.60 30.67
N LEU A 143 0.12 -9.03 30.12
CA LEU A 143 -1.12 -8.79 30.83
C LEU A 143 -1.78 -10.09 31.29
N ALA A 144 -1.84 -11.11 30.41
CA ALA A 144 -2.41 -12.40 30.76
C ALA A 144 -1.62 -13.07 31.92
N LEU A 145 -0.31 -12.94 31.92
CA LEU A 145 0.54 -13.47 32.99
C LEU A 145 0.29 -12.73 34.33
N LEU A 146 0.13 -11.41 34.31
CA LEU A 146 -0.18 -10.61 35.50
C LEU A 146 -1.53 -10.93 36.09
N LEU A 147 -2.55 -11.23 35.27
CA LEU A 147 -3.89 -11.63 35.71
C LEU A 147 -3.92 -13.01 36.41
N THR A 148 -2.89 -13.84 36.24
CA THR A 148 -2.77 -15.13 36.93
C THR A 148 -2.07 -15.02 38.29
N GLN A 149 -1.54 -13.86 38.67
CA GLN A 149 -0.87 -13.64 39.95
C GLN A 149 -1.89 -13.17 41.06
N PRO A 150 -1.58 -13.39 42.34
CA PRO A 150 -2.41 -12.87 43.44
C PRO A 150 -2.52 -11.34 43.34
N PHE A 151 -3.74 -10.84 43.46
CA PHE A 151 -4.13 -9.44 43.23
C PHE A 151 -3.27 -8.38 43.95
N ALA A 152 -2.71 -8.72 45.10
CA ALA A 152 -1.90 -7.81 45.91
C ALA A 152 -0.54 -7.44 45.26
N HIS A 153 0.00 -8.26 44.30
CA HIS A 153 1.26 -8.03 43.64
C HIS A 153 1.11 -7.59 42.17
N ALA A 154 -0.09 -7.69 41.62
CA ALA A 154 -0.34 -7.44 40.22
C ALA A 154 -0.79 -5.99 39.91
N LYS A 155 -1.39 -5.30 40.91
CA LYS A 155 -2.07 -4.01 40.67
C LYS A 155 -1.16 -2.93 40.08
N GLU A 156 0.00 -2.73 40.69
CA GLU A 156 0.96 -1.68 40.24
C GLU A 156 1.53 -1.94 38.83
N SER A 157 1.76 -3.22 38.51
CA SER A 157 2.24 -3.65 37.20
C SER A 157 1.15 -3.65 36.12
N ILE A 158 -0.12 -3.85 36.51
CA ILE A 158 -1.28 -3.74 35.61
C ILE A 158 -1.53 -2.28 35.25
N ASP A 159 -1.47 -1.37 36.22
CA ASP A 159 -1.65 0.06 36.00
C ASP A 159 -0.56 0.62 35.06
N GLN A 160 0.72 0.23 35.23
CA GLN A 160 1.80 0.58 34.31
C GLN A 160 1.56 0.06 32.90
N LEU A 161 1.07 -1.15 32.73
CA LEU A 161 0.85 -1.76 31.42
C LEU A 161 -0.34 -1.12 30.69
N ILE A 162 -1.36 -0.67 31.40
CA ILE A 162 -2.48 0.08 30.86
C ILE A 162 -2.02 1.46 30.37
N ASP A 163 -1.14 2.13 31.10
CA ASP A 163 -0.55 3.39 30.68
C ASP A 163 0.33 3.23 29.42
N GLU A 164 1.17 2.20 29.36
CA GLU A 164 1.98 1.90 28.16
C GLU A 164 1.10 1.60 26.93
N LEU A 165 0.00 0.84 27.10
CA LEU A 165 -0.92 0.52 26.01
C LEU A 165 -1.73 1.74 25.55
N SER A 166 -2.15 2.61 26.48
CA SER A 166 -2.88 3.83 26.15
C SER A 166 -2.02 4.84 25.40
N LEU A 167 -0.73 4.93 25.72
CA LEU A 167 0.25 5.76 25.01
C LEU A 167 0.55 5.23 23.60
N SER A 168 0.54 3.92 23.39
CA SER A 168 0.77 3.33 22.05
C SER A 168 -0.42 3.53 21.10
N ILE A 169 -1.65 3.56 21.62
CA ILE A 169 -2.87 3.82 20.85
C ILE A 169 -2.97 5.29 20.44
N SER A 170 -2.54 6.22 21.30
CA SER A 170 -2.57 7.66 21.01
C SER A 170 -1.51 8.12 19.97
N ASN A 171 -0.48 7.32 19.72
CA ASN A 171 0.57 7.61 18.73
C ASN A 171 0.27 7.02 17.33
N THR A 172 -0.88 6.37 17.14
CA THR A 172 -1.25 5.71 15.87
C THR A 172 -2.38 6.45 15.12
N THR A 173 -2.67 7.71 15.53
CA THR A 173 -3.70 8.55 14.86
C THR A 173 -3.07 9.64 14.03
#